data_5de59f7d266ddc3936d34d24952657f4
#
_entry.id   5de59f7d266ddc3936d34d24952657f4
#
_cell.length_a   1.000
_cell.length_b   1.000
_cell.length_c   1.000
_cell.angle_alpha   90.00
_cell.angle_beta   90.00
_cell.angle_gamma   90.00
#
_symmetry.space_group_name_H-M   'P 1'
#
loop_
_entity.id
_entity.type
_entity.pdbx_description
1 polymer ?
#
loop_
_entity_poly.entity_id
_entity_poly.type
_entity_poly.pdbx_seq_one_letter_code
_entity_poly.pdbx_strand_id
1 'polypeptide(L)'
;MRILLDENFPVDFAKMLAGHEIATIHSLGWSGIKNGDLLRRAHRVCDVFVTLDRNLEFQHNIKILPFGVVVVCARSNRIADLAPHITSILKAACRVVSGQIEHVGI
;
A
#
# COMPACT_ATOMS: atom_id res chain seq x y z
N MET A 1 -12.41 0.66 6.14
CA MET A 1 -11.11 1.33 5.89
C MET A 1 -10.80 1.28 4.41
N ARG A 2 -10.29 2.36 3.89
CA ARG A 2 -9.92 2.45 2.46
C ARG A 2 -8.42 2.17 2.32
N ILE A 3 -8.08 1.16 1.54
CA ILE A 3 -6.69 0.77 1.29
C ILE A 3 -6.38 0.98 -0.19
N LEU A 4 -5.27 1.66 -0.47
CA LEU A 4 -4.76 1.82 -1.83
C LEU A 4 -3.55 0.92 -2.01
N LEU A 5 -3.61 0.02 -3.00
CA LEU A 5 -2.49 -0.83 -3.38
C LEU A 5 -1.68 -0.16 -4.48
N ASP A 6 -0.36 -0.13 -4.30
CA ASP A 6 0.57 0.38 -5.29
C ASP A 6 0.54 -0.47 -6.57
N GLU A 7 1.02 0.12 -7.66
CA GLU A 7 0.96 -0.45 -9.01
C GLU A 7 1.63 -1.84 -9.13
N ASN A 8 2.62 -2.11 -8.27
CA ASN A 8 3.39 -3.35 -8.33
C ASN A 8 2.64 -4.59 -7.83
N PHE A 9 1.49 -4.43 -7.19
CA PHE A 9 0.68 -5.56 -6.76
C PHE A 9 -0.13 -6.12 -7.93
N PRO A 10 -0.23 -7.45 -8.06
CA PRO A 10 -1.12 -8.04 -9.05
C PRO A 10 -2.58 -7.62 -8.81
N VAL A 11 -3.33 -7.42 -9.89
CA VAL A 11 -4.74 -7.00 -9.80
C VAL A 11 -5.55 -7.97 -8.92
N ASP A 12 -5.31 -9.27 -9.05
CA ASP A 12 -6.04 -10.27 -8.28
C ASP A 12 -5.75 -10.23 -6.78
N PHE A 13 -4.64 -9.64 -6.37
CA PHE A 13 -4.31 -9.53 -4.95
C PHE A 13 -5.32 -8.67 -4.19
N ALA A 14 -5.89 -7.67 -4.83
CA ALA A 14 -6.91 -6.82 -4.21
C ALA A 14 -8.12 -7.63 -3.74
N LYS A 15 -8.49 -8.66 -4.49
CA LYS A 15 -9.63 -9.54 -4.16
C LYS A 15 -9.38 -10.39 -2.92
N MET A 16 -8.13 -10.57 -2.54
CA MET A 16 -7.73 -11.38 -1.40
C MET A 16 -7.75 -10.60 -0.08
N LEU A 17 -7.88 -9.28 -0.14
CA LEU A 17 -7.90 -8.41 1.03
C LEU A 17 -9.35 -8.15 1.46
N ALA A 18 -9.97 -9.16 2.05
CA ALA A 18 -11.40 -9.11 2.39
C ALA A 18 -11.68 -8.15 3.56
N GLY A 19 -12.88 -7.55 3.55
CA GLY A 19 -13.38 -6.74 4.66
C GLY A 19 -13.02 -5.25 4.59
N HIS A 20 -12.35 -4.81 3.53
CA HIS A 20 -11.95 -3.41 3.34
C HIS A 20 -12.27 -2.94 1.93
N GLU A 21 -12.37 -1.62 1.76
CA GLU A 21 -12.47 -1.02 0.45
C GLU A 21 -11.07 -0.95 -0.17
N ILE A 22 -10.84 -1.68 -1.24
CA ILE A 22 -9.53 -1.76 -1.89
C ILE A 22 -9.58 -1.03 -3.22
N ALA A 23 -8.74 -0.01 -3.35
CA ALA A 23 -8.48 0.65 -4.63
C ALA A 23 -7.08 0.25 -5.12
N THR A 24 -6.91 0.19 -6.42
CA THR A 24 -5.60 -0.03 -7.03
C THR A 24 -5.24 1.17 -7.89
N ILE A 25 -3.96 1.36 -8.13
CA ILE A 25 -3.48 2.42 -9.02
C ILE A 25 -4.12 2.26 -10.40
N HIS A 26 -4.21 1.02 -10.87
CA HIS A 26 -4.83 0.70 -12.16
C HIS A 26 -6.32 1.05 -12.17
N SER A 27 -7.08 0.68 -11.13
CA SER A 27 -8.52 0.94 -11.06
C SER A 27 -8.85 2.43 -11.01
N LEU A 28 -7.93 3.24 -10.51
CA LEU A 28 -8.09 4.70 -10.46
C LEU A 28 -7.62 5.42 -11.73
N GLY A 29 -7.07 4.68 -12.69
CA GLY A 29 -6.51 5.27 -13.89
C GLY A 29 -5.19 6.02 -13.65
N TRP A 30 -4.48 5.68 -12.59
CA TRP A 30 -3.25 6.37 -12.18
C TRP A 30 -1.97 5.65 -12.59
N SER A 31 -2.05 4.66 -13.47
CA SER A 31 -0.87 3.94 -13.95
C SER A 31 0.14 4.92 -14.57
N GLY A 32 1.41 4.75 -14.20
CA GLY A 32 2.48 5.61 -14.70
C GLY A 32 2.65 6.94 -13.99
N ILE A 33 1.82 7.26 -13.00
CA ILE A 33 1.99 8.48 -12.21
C ILE A 33 3.19 8.30 -11.28
N LYS A 34 4.06 9.30 -11.21
CA LYS A 34 5.23 9.26 -10.35
C LYS A 34 4.84 9.33 -8.88
N ASN A 35 5.65 8.71 -8.01
CA ASN A 35 5.37 8.59 -6.59
C ASN A 35 5.05 9.92 -5.89
N GLY A 36 5.73 11.01 -6.23
CA GLY A 36 5.44 12.31 -5.64
C GLY A 36 4.02 12.78 -5.89
N ASP A 37 3.55 12.67 -7.14
CA ASP A 37 2.19 13.00 -7.52
C ASP A 37 1.18 12.00 -6.97
N LEU A 38 1.55 10.72 -6.97
CA LEU A 38 0.73 9.66 -6.43
C LEU A 38 0.42 9.91 -4.95
N LEU A 39 1.43 10.21 -4.15
CA LEU A 39 1.26 10.45 -2.71
C LEU A 39 0.41 11.68 -2.43
N ARG A 40 0.53 12.72 -3.26
CA ARG A 40 -0.32 13.90 -3.14
C ARG A 40 -1.80 13.62 -3.41
N ARG A 41 -2.09 12.68 -4.31
CA ARG A 41 -3.46 12.31 -4.67
C ARG A 41 -4.06 11.27 -3.73
N ALA A 42 -3.22 10.42 -3.15
CA ALA A 42 -3.66 9.24 -2.40
C ALA A 42 -4.54 9.60 -1.19
N HIS A 43 -4.30 10.72 -0.52
CA HIS A 43 -5.07 11.12 0.64
C HIS A 43 -6.59 11.23 0.38
N ARG A 44 -6.99 11.43 -0.87
CA ARG A 44 -8.39 11.57 -1.25
C ARG A 44 -9.11 10.23 -1.34
N VAL A 45 -8.36 9.15 -1.50
CA VAL A 45 -8.92 7.83 -1.82
C VAL A 45 -8.55 6.74 -0.82
N CYS A 46 -7.64 7.00 0.11
CA CYS A 46 -7.21 5.97 1.04
C CYS A 46 -6.90 6.51 2.43
N ASP A 47 -7.01 5.61 3.39
CA ASP A 47 -6.55 5.81 4.77
C ASP A 47 -5.17 5.17 4.97
N VAL A 48 -4.84 4.17 4.15
CA VAL A 48 -3.57 3.44 4.18
C VAL A 48 -3.11 3.16 2.75
N PHE A 49 -1.84 3.44 2.48
CA PHE A 49 -1.18 3.10 1.23
C PHE A 49 -0.27 1.89 1.45
N VAL A 50 -0.47 0.83 0.66
CA VAL A 50 0.31 -0.41 0.76
C VAL A 50 1.19 -0.52 -0.46
N THR A 51 2.50 -0.68 -0.26
CA THR A 51 3.49 -0.69 -1.34
C THR A 51 4.54 -1.77 -1.14
N LEU A 52 5.18 -2.18 -2.23
CA LEU A 52 6.35 -3.04 -2.22
C LEU A 52 7.66 -2.24 -2.31
N ASP A 53 7.57 -0.92 -2.47
CA ASP A 53 8.75 -0.06 -2.62
C ASP A 53 9.41 0.21 -1.28
N ARG A 54 10.50 -0.51 -1.00
CA ARG A 54 11.27 -0.38 0.24
C ARG A 54 12.00 0.96 0.36
N ASN A 55 12.15 1.69 -0.75
CA ASN A 55 12.86 2.97 -0.76
C ASN A 55 11.93 4.17 -0.56
N LEU A 56 10.63 3.96 -0.50
CA LEU A 56 9.66 5.03 -0.41
C LEU A 56 9.95 5.97 0.76
N GLU A 57 10.23 5.43 1.94
CA GLU A 57 10.49 6.19 3.15
C GLU A 57 11.77 7.03 3.11
N PHE A 58 12.71 6.66 2.24
CA PHE A 58 13.97 7.39 2.06
C PHE A 58 13.89 8.47 0.98
N GLN A 59 12.87 8.40 0.13
CA GLN A 59 12.67 9.33 -0.97
C GLN A 59 11.60 10.38 -0.67
N HIS A 60 10.73 10.11 0.32
CA HIS A 60 9.61 10.96 0.65
C HIS A 60 9.49 11.13 2.16
N ASN A 61 8.98 12.27 2.59
CA ASN A 61 8.74 12.53 4.01
C ASN A 61 7.41 11.92 4.43
N ILE A 62 7.46 10.72 5.00
CA ILE A 62 6.26 9.98 5.41
C ILE A 62 5.51 10.71 6.52
N LYS A 63 6.21 11.42 7.40
CA LYS A 63 5.61 12.09 8.56
C LYS A 63 4.55 13.13 8.21
N ILE A 64 4.65 13.73 7.03
CA ILE A 64 3.71 14.77 6.59
C ILE A 64 2.51 14.21 5.82
N LEU A 65 2.49 12.90 5.54
CA LEU A 65 1.41 12.29 4.78
C LEU A 65 0.15 12.16 5.67
N PRO A 66 -1.03 12.51 5.12
CA PRO A 66 -2.29 12.41 5.88
C PRO A 66 -2.90 11.01 5.81
N PHE A 67 -2.08 9.98 5.66
CA PHE A 67 -2.47 8.58 5.68
C PHE A 67 -1.29 7.74 6.18
N GLY A 68 -1.58 6.49 6.56
CA GLY A 68 -0.55 5.53 6.95
C GLY A 68 0.05 4.81 5.77
N VAL A 69 1.27 4.27 5.93
CA VAL A 69 1.97 3.53 4.90
C VAL A 69 2.36 2.15 5.42
N VAL A 70 2.11 1.12 4.62
CA VAL A 70 2.57 -0.25 4.90
C VAL A 70 3.49 -0.68 3.76
N VAL A 71 4.72 -1.02 4.09
CA VAL A 71 5.69 -1.54 3.14
C VAL A 71 5.76 -3.05 3.30
N VAL A 72 5.46 -3.78 2.23
CA VAL A 72 5.48 -5.23 2.22
C VAL A 72 6.82 -5.72 1.69
N CYS A 73 7.54 -6.47 2.51
CA CYS A 73 8.82 -7.07 2.15
C CYS A 73 8.60 -8.53 1.80
N ALA A 74 8.22 -8.79 0.57
CA ALA A 74 8.01 -10.14 0.05
C ALA A 74 9.13 -10.53 -0.91
N ARG A 75 9.24 -11.84 -1.18
CA ARG A 75 10.26 -12.36 -2.10
C ARG A 75 10.06 -11.82 -3.52
N SER A 76 8.82 -11.66 -3.94
CA SER A 76 8.45 -11.11 -5.24
C SER A 76 7.04 -10.54 -5.17
N ASN A 77 6.55 -10.01 -6.30
CA ASN A 77 5.17 -9.52 -6.41
C ASN A 77 4.20 -10.62 -6.90
N ARG A 78 4.61 -11.88 -6.92
CA ARG A 78 3.71 -12.98 -7.28
C ARG A 78 2.73 -13.26 -6.15
N ILE A 79 1.53 -13.67 -6.51
CA ILE A 79 0.49 -14.02 -5.54
C ILE A 79 1.01 -15.05 -4.53
N ALA A 80 1.74 -16.08 -4.98
CA ALA A 80 2.28 -17.11 -4.09
C ALA A 80 3.21 -16.55 -3.02
N ASP A 81 3.95 -15.49 -3.32
CA ASP A 81 4.86 -14.85 -2.37
C ASP A 81 4.18 -13.77 -1.52
N LEU A 82 3.07 -13.23 -1.98
CA LEU A 82 2.30 -12.21 -1.25
C LEU A 82 1.25 -12.80 -0.33
N ALA A 83 0.62 -13.90 -0.72
CA ALA A 83 -0.47 -14.52 0.03
C ALA A 83 -0.13 -14.84 1.49
N PRO A 84 1.08 -15.32 1.83
CA PRO A 84 1.44 -15.57 3.21
C PRO A 84 1.44 -14.33 4.11
N HIS A 85 1.49 -13.14 3.52
CA HIS A 85 1.54 -11.87 4.24
C HIS A 85 0.19 -11.19 4.40
N ILE A 86 -0.89 -11.74 3.84
CA ILE A 86 -2.22 -11.10 3.85
C ILE A 86 -2.65 -10.71 5.26
N THR A 87 -2.62 -11.64 6.20
CA THR A 87 -3.03 -11.38 7.59
C THR A 87 -2.19 -10.26 8.21
N SER A 88 -0.87 -10.30 8.01
CA SER A 88 0.04 -9.28 8.55
C SER A 88 -0.20 -7.92 7.90
N ILE A 89 -0.49 -7.88 6.60
CA ILE A 89 -0.82 -6.64 5.89
C ILE A 89 -2.08 -6.02 6.47
N LEU A 90 -3.13 -6.82 6.65
CA LEU A 90 -4.40 -6.32 7.20
C LEU A 90 -4.26 -5.83 8.64
N LYS A 91 -3.50 -6.54 9.47
CA LYS A 91 -3.22 -6.11 10.83
C LYS A 91 -2.44 -4.80 10.86
N ALA A 92 -1.41 -4.66 10.03
CA ALA A 92 -0.63 -3.44 9.94
C ALA A 92 -1.48 -2.28 9.44
N ALA A 93 -2.32 -2.51 8.44
CA ALA A 93 -3.22 -1.49 7.89
C ALA A 93 -4.19 -0.95 8.95
N CYS A 94 -4.71 -1.84 9.81
CA CYS A 94 -5.61 -1.44 10.89
C CYS A 94 -4.91 -0.69 12.03
N ARG A 95 -3.60 -0.84 12.16
CA ARG A 95 -2.80 -0.33 13.28
C ARG A 95 -2.07 0.97 12.93
N VAL A 96 -1.59 1.09 11.70
CA VAL A 96 -0.81 2.26 11.27
C VAL A 96 -1.69 3.50 11.23
N VAL A 97 -1.13 4.62 11.69
CA VAL A 97 -1.84 5.92 11.67
C VAL A 97 -1.19 6.87 10.68
N SER A 98 -1.86 7.99 10.39
CA SER A 98 -1.36 9.01 9.47
C SER A 98 0.05 9.44 9.85
N GLY A 99 0.93 9.53 8.88
CA GLY A 99 2.31 9.93 9.06
C GLY A 99 3.22 8.84 9.60
N GLN A 100 2.72 7.62 9.75
CA GLN A 100 3.50 6.48 10.21
C GLN A 100 3.69 5.46 9.10
N ILE A 101 4.75 4.66 9.24
CA ILE A 101 5.08 3.58 8.33
C ILE A 101 5.27 2.29 9.13
N GLU A 102 4.76 1.19 8.60
CA GLU A 102 5.02 -0.14 9.13
C GLU A 102 5.55 -1.04 8.04
N HIS A 103 6.42 -1.97 8.43
CA HIS A 103 6.99 -2.96 7.55
C HIS A 103 6.38 -4.33 7.85
N VAL A 104 5.98 -5.05 6.79
CA VAL A 104 5.42 -6.39 6.86
C VAL A 104 6.34 -7.33 6.10
N GLY A 105 6.61 -8.49 6.69
CA GLY A 105 7.55 -9.43 6.12
C GLY A 105 8.98 -9.14 6.58
N ILE A 106 9.93 -9.65 5.86
CA ILE A 106 11.35 -9.53 6.26
C ILE A 106 12.09 -8.52 5.42
#